data_4699bb80c8d795fa942d1b7d75bacc81
#
_entry.id   4699bb80c8d795fa942d1b7d75bacc81
#
_cell.length_a   1.000
_cell.length_b   1.000
_cell.length_c   1.000
_cell.angle_alpha   90.00
_cell.angle_beta   90.00
_cell.angle_gamma   90.00
#
_symmetry.space_group_name_H-M   'P 1'
#
loop_
_entity.id
_entity.type
_entity.pdbx_description
1 polymer ?
#
loop_
_entity_poly.entity_id
_entity_poly.type
_entity_poly.pdbx_seq_one_letter_code
_entity_poly.pdbx_strand_id
1 'polypeptide(L)'
;MNKSRNIFKTLSFAILGILIFLNFNSISILADEETSTTETVPEVTETALPPETILASFDGQTITLGEFNQLWEQVPEDYKLQLDKSMVLDQMISEKLLIQESKNMGLEEDNDVLEQIKKITEQILVQVLIEREILDKIKVNDEEVLEYYEQNKDSFTEKEQVHLYNILLETEEEAQDILEQLKAGGDFSDIAIEKSTGPSAVQGGDLGYLTRGTIIPEIEEVVFALELEELSEIIKTDFGFHILKITEKKPETVKTLEEVKEDIIQTLLPDKQKEAFENLLEELKSKSEIEINEEALQ
;
A
#
# COMPACT_ATOMS: atom_id res chain seq x y z
N MET A 1 -20.09 30.09 30.49
CA MET A 1 -19.03 29.30 31.15
C MET A 1 -19.23 27.77 31.11
N ASN A 2 -20.22 27.22 30.40
CA ASN A 2 -20.52 25.78 30.45
C ASN A 2 -20.14 24.99 29.15
N LYS A 3 -19.66 25.67 28.10
CA LYS A 3 -19.30 25.00 26.84
C LYS A 3 -17.86 24.48 26.84
N SER A 4 -16.94 25.08 27.56
CA SER A 4 -15.54 24.64 27.65
C SER A 4 -15.35 23.38 28.50
N ARG A 5 -16.19 23.17 29.53
CA ARG A 5 -16.10 21.96 30.39
C ARG A 5 -16.52 20.66 29.69
N ASN A 6 -17.39 20.72 28.68
CA ASN A 6 -17.80 19.51 27.94
C ASN A 6 -16.81 19.10 26.84
N ILE A 7 -16.08 20.06 26.27
CA ILE A 7 -15.03 19.76 25.27
C ILE A 7 -13.85 19.06 25.96
N PHE A 8 -13.49 19.44 27.18
CA PHE A 8 -12.43 18.79 27.96
C PHE A 8 -12.77 17.36 28.36
N LYS A 9 -14.04 17.06 28.68
CA LYS A 9 -14.45 15.69 29.02
C LYS A 9 -14.44 14.74 27.83
N THR A 10 -14.84 15.18 26.64
CA THR A 10 -14.83 14.37 25.42
C THR A 10 -13.41 14.15 24.88
N LEU A 11 -12.51 15.12 25.05
CA LEU A 11 -11.10 14.97 24.66
C LEU A 11 -10.37 13.98 25.58
N SER A 12 -10.64 13.98 26.88
CA SER A 12 -10.03 13.05 27.86
C SER A 12 -10.39 11.59 27.58
N PHE A 13 -11.63 11.30 27.15
CA PHE A 13 -12.04 9.95 26.77
C PHE A 13 -11.44 9.50 25.41
N ALA A 14 -11.23 10.42 24.47
CA ALA A 14 -10.59 10.11 23.20
C ALA A 14 -9.10 9.80 23.37
N ILE A 15 -8.41 10.52 24.25
CA ILE A 15 -6.99 10.30 24.57
C ILE A 15 -6.81 8.97 25.34
N LEU A 16 -7.71 8.64 26.24
CA LEU A 16 -7.73 7.33 26.93
C LEU A 16 -7.87 6.18 25.92
N GLY A 17 -8.73 6.33 24.91
CA GLY A 17 -8.90 5.35 23.83
C GLY A 17 -7.65 5.20 22.96
N ILE A 18 -6.96 6.30 22.65
CA ILE A 18 -5.74 6.27 21.81
C ILE A 18 -4.58 5.60 22.55
N LEU A 19 -4.37 5.88 23.85
CA LEU A 19 -3.29 5.26 24.63
C LEU A 19 -3.55 3.78 24.92
N ILE A 20 -4.80 3.36 25.11
CA ILE A 20 -5.16 1.94 25.20
C ILE A 20 -4.94 1.23 23.85
N PHE A 21 -5.23 1.88 22.71
CA PHE A 21 -5.00 1.33 21.37
C PHE A 21 -3.50 1.25 21.02
N LEU A 22 -2.67 2.19 21.45
CA LEU A 22 -1.22 2.19 21.20
C LEU A 22 -0.51 1.03 21.91
N ASN A 23 -0.94 0.64 23.10
CA ASN A 23 -0.38 -0.51 23.81
C ASN A 23 -0.75 -1.88 23.18
N PHE A 24 -1.85 -1.96 22.42
CA PHE A 24 -2.22 -3.20 21.72
C PHE A 24 -1.52 -3.40 20.37
N ASN A 25 -0.99 -2.33 19.76
CA ASN A 25 -0.31 -2.40 18.45
C ASN A 25 1.23 -2.42 18.53
N SER A 26 1.82 -2.38 19.74
CA SER A 26 3.29 -2.25 19.91
C SER A 26 4.09 -3.54 19.71
N ILE A 27 3.49 -4.61 19.19
CA ILE A 27 4.19 -5.90 18.98
C ILE A 27 4.76 -6.04 17.55
N SER A 28 4.57 -5.06 16.67
CA SER A 28 4.91 -5.20 15.25
C SER A 28 5.95 -4.22 14.68
N ILE A 29 6.77 -3.54 15.50
CA ILE A 29 7.84 -2.67 14.97
C ILE A 29 9.15 -2.93 15.72
N LEU A 30 9.87 -3.94 15.27
CA LEU A 30 11.31 -4.09 15.47
C LEU A 30 11.91 -4.61 14.16
N ALA A 31 12.12 -3.72 13.20
CA ALA A 31 13.12 -3.83 12.13
C ALA A 31 13.15 -2.51 11.36
N ASP A 32 14.17 -1.75 11.52
CA ASP A 32 15.15 -1.24 10.57
C ASP A 32 15.80 0.02 11.13
N GLU A 33 17.02 -0.13 11.63
CA GLU A 33 17.96 0.97 11.77
C GLU A 33 18.63 1.22 10.42
N GLU A 34 18.16 2.21 9.66
CA GLU A 34 18.99 2.84 8.61
C GLU A 34 19.74 4.04 9.21
N THR A 35 21.06 3.90 9.25
CA THR A 35 22.00 4.95 9.60
C THR A 35 22.02 6.05 8.54
N SER A 36 21.37 7.18 8.83
CA SER A 36 21.56 8.42 8.07
C SER A 36 22.56 9.32 8.81
N THR A 37 23.73 9.48 8.22
CA THR A 37 24.74 10.46 8.63
C THR A 37 24.29 11.86 8.21
N THR A 38 23.92 12.70 9.17
CA THR A 38 23.69 14.12 8.95
C THR A 38 24.74 14.95 9.70
N GLU A 39 25.31 15.93 8.99
CA GLU A 39 26.32 16.88 9.45
C GLU A 39 25.85 17.67 10.67
N THR A 40 26.75 17.82 11.65
CA THR A 40 26.55 18.49 12.91
C THR A 40 26.58 20.01 12.77
N VAL A 41 25.46 20.66 13.09
CA VAL A 41 25.41 22.06 13.55
C VAL A 41 25.59 22.03 15.07
N PRO A 42 26.39 22.91 15.70
CA PRO A 42 26.59 22.87 17.14
C PRO A 42 25.35 23.33 17.88
N GLU A 43 24.63 22.38 18.47
CA GLU A 43 23.51 22.58 19.34
C GLU A 43 24.00 22.93 20.73
N VAL A 44 23.43 23.99 21.31
CA VAL A 44 23.62 24.39 22.72
C VAL A 44 23.11 23.23 23.58
N THR A 45 24.01 22.50 24.21
CA THR A 45 23.69 21.37 25.11
C THR A 45 22.93 21.90 26.33
N GLU A 46 21.62 21.93 26.25
CA GLU A 46 20.76 21.82 27.43
C GLU A 46 21.01 20.42 27.99
N THR A 47 21.59 20.32 29.18
CA THR A 47 21.88 19.04 29.81
C THR A 47 20.56 18.32 30.02
N ALA A 48 20.26 17.33 29.16
CA ALA A 48 19.07 16.51 29.30
C ALA A 48 19.07 15.88 30.71
N LEU A 49 17.94 16.00 31.41
CA LEU A 49 17.76 15.41 32.72
C LEU A 49 17.91 13.86 32.62
N PRO A 50 18.52 13.24 33.65
CA PRO A 50 18.66 11.77 33.67
C PRO A 50 17.30 11.07 33.56
N PRO A 51 17.20 9.91 32.89
CA PRO A 51 15.95 9.15 32.74
C PRO A 51 15.29 8.75 34.07
N GLU A 52 16.08 8.59 35.14
CA GLU A 52 15.62 8.31 36.50
C GLU A 52 15.02 9.51 37.23
N THR A 53 15.02 10.71 36.60
CA THR A 53 14.41 11.91 37.19
C THR A 53 12.93 11.67 37.45
N ILE A 54 12.50 11.86 38.69
CA ILE A 54 11.10 11.65 39.08
C ILE A 54 10.26 12.86 38.62
N LEU A 55 9.24 12.56 37.80
CA LEU A 55 8.25 13.55 37.34
C LEU A 55 7.03 13.63 38.25
N ALA A 56 6.62 12.50 38.82
CA ALA A 56 5.51 12.44 39.77
C ALA A 56 5.77 11.37 40.84
N SER A 57 5.23 11.58 42.05
CA SER A 57 5.25 10.64 43.17
C SER A 57 3.87 10.62 43.85
N PHE A 58 3.32 9.42 44.06
CA PHE A 58 2.03 9.22 44.73
C PHE A 58 1.96 7.80 45.31
N ASP A 59 1.44 7.68 46.53
CA ASP A 59 1.20 6.39 47.22
C ASP A 59 2.37 5.39 47.18
N GLY A 60 3.61 5.89 47.27
CA GLY A 60 4.83 5.08 47.22
C GLY A 60 5.25 4.65 45.81
N GLN A 61 4.53 5.07 44.77
CA GLN A 61 4.90 4.89 43.37
C GLN A 61 5.51 6.18 42.80
N THR A 62 6.26 6.01 41.70
CA THR A 62 6.85 7.13 40.96
C THR A 62 6.62 6.96 39.47
N ILE A 63 6.64 8.08 38.76
CA ILE A 63 6.78 8.14 37.31
C ILE A 63 8.06 8.87 37.01
N THR A 64 8.94 8.23 36.25
CA THR A 64 10.23 8.80 35.86
C THR A 64 10.15 9.46 34.49
N LEU A 65 11.14 10.32 34.21
CA LEU A 65 11.32 10.93 32.90
C LEU A 65 11.52 9.87 31.80
N GLY A 66 12.21 8.78 32.10
CA GLY A 66 12.40 7.67 31.18
C GLY A 66 11.09 6.99 30.80
N GLU A 67 10.23 6.64 31.79
CA GLU A 67 8.89 6.07 31.53
C GLU A 67 8.02 7.04 30.71
N PHE A 68 8.09 8.32 31.04
CA PHE A 68 7.34 9.35 30.30
C PHE A 68 7.82 9.46 28.85
N ASN A 69 9.14 9.55 28.62
CA ASN A 69 9.70 9.67 27.28
C ASN A 69 9.41 8.43 26.43
N GLN A 70 9.49 7.24 26.99
CA GLN A 70 9.14 6.00 26.27
C GLN A 70 7.68 6.04 25.76
N LEU A 71 6.74 6.54 26.56
CA LEU A 71 5.36 6.71 26.11
C LEU A 71 5.23 7.87 25.11
N TRP A 72 5.93 8.99 25.35
CA TRP A 72 5.89 10.17 24.49
C TRP A 72 6.44 9.88 23.07
N GLU A 73 7.46 9.06 22.94
CA GLU A 73 8.02 8.63 21.64
C GLU A 73 7.03 7.82 20.81
N GLN A 74 6.13 7.08 21.44
CA GLN A 74 5.07 6.33 20.75
C GLN A 74 3.93 7.20 20.23
N VAL A 75 3.83 8.47 20.68
CA VAL A 75 2.81 9.41 20.19
C VAL A 75 3.19 9.89 18.80
N PRO A 76 2.32 9.73 17.77
CA PRO A 76 2.60 10.23 16.43
C PRO A 76 2.85 11.75 16.43
N GLU A 77 3.76 12.22 15.57
CA GLU A 77 4.20 13.63 15.54
C GLU A 77 3.05 14.62 15.35
N ASP A 78 2.07 14.28 14.53
CA ASP A 78 0.89 15.13 14.29
C ASP A 78 0.06 15.38 15.56
N TYR A 79 0.09 14.45 16.50
CA TYR A 79 -0.58 14.60 17.80
C TYR A 79 0.29 15.29 18.84
N LYS A 80 1.62 15.15 18.78
CA LYS A 80 2.55 15.82 19.69
C LYS A 80 2.41 17.35 19.68
N LEU A 81 2.06 17.92 18.51
CA LEU A 81 1.81 19.37 18.37
C LEU A 81 0.53 19.86 19.09
N GLN A 82 -0.40 18.97 19.39
CA GLN A 82 -1.70 19.28 19.99
C GLN A 82 -1.81 18.82 21.45
N LEU A 83 -0.90 17.97 21.91
CA LEU A 83 -0.91 17.42 23.25
C LEU A 83 0.02 18.19 24.17
N ASP A 84 -0.49 18.57 25.34
CA ASP A 84 0.35 19.07 26.42
C ASP A 84 0.99 17.89 27.17
N LYS A 85 2.29 17.95 27.39
CA LYS A 85 3.04 16.92 28.14
C LYS A 85 2.47 16.73 29.55
N SER A 86 1.92 17.77 30.17
CA SER A 86 1.27 17.65 31.48
C SER A 86 0.01 16.79 31.43
N MET A 87 -0.75 16.83 30.32
CA MET A 87 -1.94 15.99 30.16
C MET A 87 -1.55 14.51 30.03
N VAL A 88 -0.45 14.22 29.34
CA VAL A 88 0.06 12.85 29.21
C VAL A 88 0.55 12.34 30.58
N LEU A 89 1.25 13.17 31.35
CA LEU A 89 1.67 12.82 32.71
C LEU A 89 0.49 12.54 33.62
N ASP A 90 -0.56 13.42 33.60
CA ASP A 90 -1.80 13.22 34.38
C ASP A 90 -2.51 11.89 33.96
N GLN A 91 -2.47 11.55 32.70
CA GLN A 91 -3.00 10.27 32.21
C GLN A 91 -2.22 9.08 32.78
N MET A 92 -0.88 9.13 32.76
CA MET A 92 -0.02 8.09 33.37
C MET A 92 -0.29 7.94 34.88
N ILE A 93 -0.48 9.05 35.59
CA ILE A 93 -0.84 9.02 37.02
C ILE A 93 -2.19 8.32 37.20
N SER A 94 -3.18 8.72 36.41
CA SER A 94 -4.54 8.15 36.47
C SER A 94 -4.56 6.66 36.20
N GLU A 95 -3.80 6.20 35.20
CA GLU A 95 -3.65 4.78 34.88
C GLU A 95 -3.02 3.99 36.03
N LYS A 96 -1.90 4.47 36.58
CA LYS A 96 -1.26 3.80 37.73
C LYS A 96 -2.16 3.73 38.95
N LEU A 97 -2.95 4.78 39.23
CA LEU A 97 -3.94 4.78 40.31
C LEU A 97 -5.06 3.76 40.07
N LEU A 98 -5.57 3.64 38.85
CA LEU A 98 -6.59 2.64 38.49
C LEU A 98 -6.04 1.21 38.61
N ILE A 99 -4.80 0.97 38.17
CA ILE A 99 -4.11 -0.31 38.34
C ILE A 99 -3.93 -0.64 39.83
N GLN A 100 -3.55 0.32 40.64
CA GLN A 100 -3.43 0.11 42.09
C GLN A 100 -4.77 -0.27 42.73
N GLU A 101 -5.84 0.44 42.37
CA GLU A 101 -7.17 0.15 42.91
C GLU A 101 -7.67 -1.23 42.42
N SER A 102 -7.43 -1.61 41.17
CA SER A 102 -7.80 -2.94 40.67
C SER A 102 -7.10 -4.06 41.46
N LYS A 103 -5.83 -3.86 41.86
CA LYS A 103 -5.09 -4.79 42.72
C LYS A 103 -5.65 -4.82 44.16
N ASN A 104 -5.98 -3.64 44.72
CA ASN A 104 -6.63 -3.57 46.03
C ASN A 104 -7.98 -4.31 46.06
N MET A 105 -8.70 -4.30 44.92
CA MET A 105 -9.94 -5.06 44.73
C MET A 105 -9.71 -6.56 44.51
N GLY A 106 -8.46 -7.03 44.38
CA GLY A 106 -8.11 -8.41 44.13
C GLY A 106 -8.41 -8.89 42.69
N LEU A 107 -8.56 -7.98 41.72
CA LEU A 107 -8.91 -8.36 40.34
C LEU A 107 -7.82 -9.18 39.65
N GLU A 108 -6.58 -9.11 40.10
CA GLU A 108 -5.49 -9.94 39.57
C GLU A 108 -5.63 -11.43 39.93
N GLU A 109 -6.42 -11.74 40.97
CA GLU A 109 -6.74 -13.11 41.39
C GLU A 109 -8.15 -13.56 40.94
N ASP A 110 -8.89 -12.69 40.27
CA ASP A 110 -10.23 -12.97 39.75
C ASP A 110 -10.17 -14.02 38.65
N ASN A 111 -11.03 -15.04 38.72
CA ASN A 111 -11.02 -16.17 37.79
C ASN A 111 -11.26 -15.74 36.33
N ASP A 112 -12.15 -14.78 36.09
CA ASP A 112 -12.45 -14.29 34.75
C ASP A 112 -11.25 -13.53 34.16
N VAL A 113 -10.53 -12.77 35.00
CA VAL A 113 -9.30 -12.07 34.61
C VAL A 113 -8.19 -13.07 34.32
N LEU A 114 -7.98 -14.07 35.16
CA LEU A 114 -6.99 -15.12 34.95
C LEU A 114 -7.27 -15.94 33.67
N GLU A 115 -8.54 -16.23 33.38
CA GLU A 115 -8.92 -16.90 32.13
C GLU A 115 -8.60 -16.03 30.90
N GLN A 116 -8.85 -14.72 30.96
CA GLN A 116 -8.50 -13.80 29.88
C GLN A 116 -7.00 -13.71 29.69
N ILE A 117 -6.21 -13.58 30.77
CA ILE A 117 -4.74 -13.57 30.72
C ILE A 117 -4.23 -14.84 30.05
N LYS A 118 -4.77 -16.02 30.44
CA LYS A 118 -4.40 -17.30 29.83
C LYS A 118 -4.66 -17.30 28.31
N LYS A 119 -5.87 -16.90 27.87
CA LYS A 119 -6.21 -16.83 26.45
C LYS A 119 -5.27 -15.90 25.66
N ILE A 120 -5.00 -14.70 26.18
CA ILE A 120 -4.08 -13.75 25.56
C ILE A 120 -2.67 -14.33 25.49
N THR A 121 -2.22 -14.98 26.57
CA THR A 121 -0.89 -15.62 26.60
C THR A 121 -0.78 -16.73 25.54
N GLU A 122 -1.79 -17.59 25.40
CA GLU A 122 -1.84 -18.64 24.39
C GLU A 122 -1.80 -18.06 22.97
N GLN A 123 -2.53 -16.95 22.71
CA GLN A 123 -2.50 -16.25 21.43
C GLN A 123 -1.10 -15.67 21.11
N ILE A 124 -0.49 -15.01 22.09
CA ILE A 124 0.86 -14.45 21.92
C ILE A 124 1.88 -15.58 21.64
N LEU A 125 1.81 -16.71 22.35
CA LEU A 125 2.70 -17.83 22.11
C LEU A 125 2.59 -18.39 20.70
N VAL A 126 1.36 -18.52 20.17
CA VAL A 126 1.13 -18.97 18.79
C VAL A 126 1.65 -17.93 17.79
N GLN A 127 1.36 -16.65 18.02
CA GLN A 127 1.86 -15.58 17.16
C GLN A 127 3.39 -15.55 17.10
N VAL A 128 4.05 -15.56 18.23
CA VAL A 128 5.53 -15.55 18.29
C VAL A 128 6.13 -16.80 17.66
N LEU A 129 5.47 -17.97 17.80
CA LEU A 129 5.90 -19.18 17.12
C LEU A 129 5.84 -19.02 15.59
N ILE A 130 4.73 -18.50 15.07
CA ILE A 130 4.54 -18.26 13.62
C ILE A 130 5.59 -17.25 13.13
N GLU A 131 5.77 -16.15 13.84
CA GLU A 131 6.78 -15.13 13.51
C GLU A 131 8.17 -15.76 13.38
N ARG A 132 8.64 -16.45 14.40
CA ARG A 132 9.99 -17.05 14.45
C ARG A 132 10.19 -18.21 13.47
N GLU A 133 9.18 -19.06 13.28
CA GLU A 133 9.32 -20.25 12.44
C GLU A 133 8.96 -20.00 10.96
N ILE A 134 8.12 -18.99 10.69
CA ILE A 134 7.65 -18.70 9.35
C ILE A 134 8.15 -17.35 8.86
N LEU A 135 7.73 -16.23 9.52
CA LEU A 135 7.96 -14.89 8.97
C LEU A 135 9.45 -14.54 8.93
N ASP A 136 10.22 -14.88 9.97
CA ASP A 136 11.66 -14.57 10.04
C ASP A 136 12.51 -15.48 9.14
N LYS A 137 12.08 -16.73 8.95
CA LYS A 137 12.86 -17.75 8.24
C LYS A 137 12.56 -17.84 6.76
N ILE A 138 11.30 -17.64 6.38
CA ILE A 138 10.86 -17.83 5.01
C ILE A 138 11.13 -16.56 4.20
N LYS A 139 12.01 -16.71 3.23
CA LYS A 139 12.39 -15.64 2.30
C LYS A 139 12.32 -16.16 0.88
N VAL A 140 12.05 -15.27 -0.05
CA VAL A 140 12.20 -15.54 -1.48
C VAL A 140 13.65 -15.25 -1.85
N ASN A 141 14.33 -16.21 -2.47
CA ASN A 141 15.70 -16.04 -2.91
C ASN A 141 15.78 -15.53 -4.36
N ASP A 142 16.97 -15.09 -4.77
CA ASP A 142 17.18 -14.51 -6.11
C ASP A 142 16.94 -15.52 -7.26
N GLU A 143 17.13 -16.81 -7.02
CA GLU A 143 16.89 -17.88 -8.02
C GLU A 143 15.38 -18.03 -8.29
N GLU A 144 14.56 -18.01 -7.25
CA GLU A 144 13.10 -18.07 -7.36
C GLU A 144 12.53 -16.81 -8.05
N VAL A 145 13.10 -15.64 -7.73
CA VAL A 145 12.73 -14.39 -8.41
C VAL A 145 13.05 -14.44 -9.89
N LEU A 146 14.24 -14.92 -10.24
CA LEU A 146 14.67 -15.08 -11.64
C LEU A 146 13.79 -16.09 -12.37
N GLU A 147 13.51 -17.24 -11.76
CA GLU A 147 12.66 -18.27 -12.35
C GLU A 147 11.25 -17.73 -12.62
N TYR A 148 10.65 -17.05 -11.65
CA TYR A 148 9.34 -16.43 -11.81
C TYR A 148 9.33 -15.39 -12.93
N TYR A 149 10.35 -14.52 -12.97
CA TYR A 149 10.50 -13.52 -14.02
C TYR A 149 10.58 -14.15 -15.41
N GLU A 150 11.42 -15.18 -15.60
CA GLU A 150 11.58 -15.85 -16.89
C GLU A 150 10.31 -16.57 -17.33
N GLN A 151 9.56 -17.16 -16.40
CA GLN A 151 8.28 -17.84 -16.70
C GLN A 151 7.13 -16.87 -16.97
N ASN A 152 7.23 -15.62 -16.53
CA ASN A 152 6.15 -14.64 -16.61
C ASN A 152 6.55 -13.37 -17.38
N LYS A 153 7.53 -13.44 -18.29
CA LYS A 153 8.04 -12.26 -19.03
C LYS A 153 6.94 -11.46 -19.73
N ASP A 154 5.94 -12.14 -20.28
CA ASP A 154 4.81 -11.49 -20.94
C ASP A 154 4.04 -10.56 -20.01
N SER A 155 3.96 -10.90 -18.71
CA SER A 155 3.30 -10.07 -17.69
C SER A 155 4.08 -8.81 -17.35
N PHE A 156 5.39 -8.81 -17.62
CA PHE A 156 6.30 -7.68 -17.41
C PHE A 156 6.59 -6.92 -18.72
N THR A 157 5.91 -7.28 -19.80
CA THR A 157 6.06 -6.63 -21.10
C THR A 157 5.00 -5.58 -21.29
N GLU A 158 5.44 -4.34 -21.43
CA GLU A 158 4.61 -3.22 -21.88
C GLU A 158 4.58 -3.26 -23.40
N LYS A 159 3.44 -3.64 -23.95
CA LYS A 159 3.26 -3.76 -25.40
C LYS A 159 3.45 -2.41 -26.09
N GLU A 160 3.87 -2.46 -27.36
CA GLU A 160 3.93 -1.30 -28.22
C GLU A 160 2.61 -0.53 -28.22
N GLN A 161 2.71 0.79 -28.06
CA GLN A 161 1.57 1.71 -28.08
C GLN A 161 1.80 2.84 -29.07
N VAL A 162 0.70 3.29 -29.67
CA VAL A 162 0.68 4.46 -30.56
C VAL A 162 -0.38 5.44 -30.11
N HIS A 163 -0.09 6.73 -30.15
CA HIS A 163 -1.10 7.77 -29.98
C HIS A 163 -1.75 8.05 -31.33
N LEU A 164 -3.01 7.62 -31.47
CA LEU A 164 -3.72 7.56 -32.74
C LEU A 164 -4.76 8.65 -32.85
N TYR A 165 -4.78 9.30 -34.01
CA TYR A 165 -5.86 10.17 -34.48
C TYR A 165 -6.58 9.54 -35.65
N ASN A 166 -7.89 9.69 -35.71
CA ASN A 166 -8.74 9.08 -36.73
C ASN A 166 -9.83 10.07 -37.26
N ILE A 167 -9.92 10.22 -38.57
CA ILE A 167 -11.04 10.81 -39.23
C ILE A 167 -11.83 9.70 -39.91
N LEU A 168 -13.11 9.55 -39.59
CA LEU A 168 -14.02 8.58 -40.19
C LEU A 168 -15.03 9.32 -41.10
N LEU A 169 -15.17 8.84 -42.31
CA LEU A 169 -16.05 9.44 -43.35
C LEU A 169 -16.97 8.37 -43.95
N GLU A 170 -18.11 8.79 -44.48
CA GLU A 170 -19.10 7.86 -44.99
C GLU A 170 -18.76 7.38 -46.43
N THR A 171 -18.12 8.23 -47.23
CA THR A 171 -17.82 7.94 -48.63
C THR A 171 -16.32 8.07 -48.94
N GLU A 172 -15.89 7.31 -49.96
CA GLU A 172 -14.50 7.38 -50.44
C GLU A 172 -14.17 8.73 -51.07
N GLU A 173 -15.15 9.38 -51.71
CA GLU A 173 -15.00 10.71 -52.35
C GLU A 173 -14.70 11.77 -51.27
N GLU A 174 -15.47 11.78 -50.16
CA GLU A 174 -15.21 12.66 -49.01
C GLU A 174 -13.81 12.39 -48.41
N ALA A 175 -13.44 11.12 -48.26
CA ALA A 175 -12.14 10.75 -47.71
C ALA A 175 -11.00 11.24 -48.63
N GLN A 176 -11.16 11.16 -49.93
CA GLN A 176 -10.18 11.68 -50.87
C GLN A 176 -10.02 13.19 -50.76
N ASP A 177 -11.12 13.94 -50.71
CA ASP A 177 -11.12 15.40 -50.57
C ASP A 177 -10.46 15.82 -49.25
N ILE A 178 -10.74 15.13 -48.15
CA ILE A 178 -10.15 15.42 -46.85
C ILE A 178 -8.67 15.06 -46.83
N LEU A 179 -8.24 13.94 -47.40
CA LEU A 179 -6.85 13.57 -47.50
C LEU A 179 -6.03 14.60 -48.30
N GLU A 180 -6.61 15.16 -49.38
CA GLU A 180 -5.97 16.24 -50.16
C GLU A 180 -5.83 17.51 -49.32
N GLN A 181 -6.85 17.89 -48.54
CA GLN A 181 -6.80 19.03 -47.64
C GLN A 181 -5.71 18.86 -46.55
N LEU A 182 -5.60 17.68 -45.95
CA LEU A 182 -4.61 17.37 -44.99
C LEU A 182 -3.18 17.40 -45.58
N LYS A 183 -3.01 16.83 -46.79
CA LYS A 183 -1.72 16.87 -47.53
C LYS A 183 -1.35 18.30 -47.96
N ALA A 184 -2.32 19.21 -48.11
CA ALA A 184 -2.09 20.63 -48.34
C ALA A 184 -1.77 21.44 -47.09
N GLY A 185 -1.72 20.80 -45.91
CA GLY A 185 -1.36 21.41 -44.63
C GLY A 185 -2.54 21.81 -43.74
N GLY A 186 -3.73 21.28 -44.03
CA GLY A 186 -4.89 21.43 -43.14
C GLY A 186 -4.64 20.84 -41.76
N ASP A 187 -5.20 21.48 -40.71
CA ASP A 187 -5.12 20.96 -39.37
C ASP A 187 -5.97 19.72 -39.20
N PHE A 188 -5.40 18.62 -38.72
CA PHE A 188 -6.08 17.32 -38.58
C PHE A 188 -7.25 17.41 -37.59
N SER A 189 -7.03 18.07 -36.46
CA SER A 189 -8.02 18.13 -35.39
C SER A 189 -9.20 19.01 -35.79
N ASP A 190 -8.93 20.15 -36.41
CA ASP A 190 -9.97 21.04 -36.89
C ASP A 190 -10.87 20.35 -37.96
N ILE A 191 -10.24 19.64 -38.90
CA ILE A 191 -10.93 18.86 -39.92
C ILE A 191 -11.71 17.70 -39.30
N ALA A 192 -11.14 17.01 -38.33
CA ALA A 192 -11.85 15.94 -37.63
C ALA A 192 -13.10 16.43 -36.91
N ILE A 193 -13.01 17.57 -36.21
CA ILE A 193 -14.20 18.19 -35.55
C ILE A 193 -15.28 18.56 -36.55
N GLU A 194 -14.89 19.07 -37.71
CA GLU A 194 -15.86 19.56 -38.71
C GLU A 194 -16.49 18.44 -39.56
N LYS A 195 -15.70 17.42 -39.92
CA LYS A 195 -16.04 16.45 -40.96
C LYS A 195 -16.16 15.01 -40.51
N SER A 196 -15.51 14.62 -39.41
CA SER A 196 -15.52 13.23 -39.01
C SER A 196 -16.88 12.81 -38.44
N THR A 197 -17.37 11.64 -38.89
CA THR A 197 -18.59 10.99 -38.37
C THR A 197 -18.27 10.04 -37.19
N GLY A 198 -16.98 9.87 -36.85
CA GLY A 198 -16.52 8.99 -35.77
C GLY A 198 -16.76 9.57 -34.39
N PRO A 199 -16.75 8.71 -33.34
CA PRO A 199 -17.04 9.14 -31.99
C PRO A 199 -15.96 10.07 -31.40
N SER A 200 -14.72 10.03 -31.93
CA SER A 200 -13.63 10.94 -31.54
C SER A 200 -13.65 12.30 -32.24
N ALA A 201 -14.61 12.55 -33.13
CA ALA A 201 -14.71 13.82 -33.88
C ALA A 201 -14.65 15.03 -32.95
N VAL A 202 -15.43 15.02 -31.85
CA VAL A 202 -15.52 16.15 -30.90
C VAL A 202 -14.20 16.39 -30.13
N GLN A 203 -13.29 15.45 -30.18
CA GLN A 203 -11.94 15.50 -29.58
C GLN A 203 -10.85 15.69 -30.66
N GLY A 204 -11.23 16.19 -31.86
CA GLY A 204 -10.28 16.37 -32.95
C GLY A 204 -9.74 15.08 -33.54
N GLY A 205 -10.50 13.99 -33.42
CA GLY A 205 -10.09 12.66 -33.89
C GLY A 205 -9.19 11.89 -32.93
N ASP A 206 -8.84 12.44 -31.76
CA ASP A 206 -7.96 11.83 -30.78
C ASP A 206 -8.58 10.55 -30.17
N LEU A 207 -7.90 9.40 -30.31
CA LEU A 207 -8.24 8.12 -29.73
C LEU A 207 -7.34 7.75 -28.55
N GLY A 208 -6.35 8.59 -28.23
CA GLY A 208 -5.36 8.34 -27.20
C GLY A 208 -4.36 7.23 -27.57
N TYR A 209 -3.71 6.67 -26.52
CA TYR A 209 -2.79 5.56 -26.71
C TYR A 209 -3.51 4.24 -26.89
N LEU A 210 -3.24 3.59 -28.00
CA LEU A 210 -3.78 2.27 -28.32
C LEU A 210 -2.63 1.24 -28.40
N THR A 211 -2.91 0.05 -27.90
CA THR A 211 -1.97 -1.07 -27.84
C THR A 211 -2.27 -2.06 -28.97
N ARG A 212 -1.25 -2.72 -29.49
CA ARG A 212 -1.41 -3.83 -30.45
C ARG A 212 -2.36 -4.89 -29.88
N GLY A 213 -3.34 -5.33 -30.70
CA GLY A 213 -4.39 -6.27 -30.31
C GLY A 213 -5.67 -5.60 -29.76
N THR A 214 -5.73 -4.27 -29.63
CA THR A 214 -6.93 -3.53 -29.23
C THR A 214 -7.57 -2.76 -30.38
N ILE A 215 -6.93 -2.73 -31.55
CA ILE A 215 -7.34 -2.04 -32.77
C ILE A 215 -7.95 -3.08 -33.72
N ILE A 216 -8.94 -2.67 -34.53
CA ILE A 216 -9.51 -3.56 -35.55
C ILE A 216 -8.40 -3.99 -36.55
N PRO A 217 -8.38 -5.25 -37.01
CA PRO A 217 -7.25 -5.77 -37.77
C PRO A 217 -6.92 -4.97 -39.03
N GLU A 218 -7.92 -4.46 -39.72
CA GLU A 218 -7.75 -3.71 -40.98
C GLU A 218 -6.99 -2.40 -40.78
N ILE A 219 -7.05 -1.82 -39.59
CA ILE A 219 -6.39 -0.57 -39.20
C ILE A 219 -5.07 -0.84 -38.51
N GLU A 220 -4.99 -1.91 -37.70
CA GLU A 220 -3.86 -2.17 -36.83
C GLU A 220 -2.53 -2.26 -37.59
N GLU A 221 -2.47 -3.05 -38.65
CA GLU A 221 -1.23 -3.21 -39.43
C GLU A 221 -0.75 -1.88 -40.03
N VAL A 222 -1.69 -1.06 -40.51
CA VAL A 222 -1.36 0.26 -41.07
C VAL A 222 -0.87 1.19 -39.99
N VAL A 223 -1.57 1.29 -38.85
CA VAL A 223 -1.24 2.20 -37.75
C VAL A 223 0.16 1.95 -37.22
N PHE A 224 0.52 0.70 -36.96
CA PHE A 224 1.87 0.37 -36.43
C PHE A 224 2.98 0.48 -37.49
N ALA A 225 2.64 0.53 -38.78
CA ALA A 225 3.60 0.76 -39.87
C ALA A 225 3.85 2.24 -40.18
N LEU A 226 2.90 3.15 -39.85
CA LEU A 226 3.05 4.59 -40.10
C LEU A 226 4.28 5.17 -39.37
N GLU A 227 4.92 6.15 -40.00
CA GLU A 227 5.91 7.01 -39.33
C GLU A 227 5.21 8.07 -38.47
N LEU A 228 5.96 8.70 -37.57
CA LEU A 228 5.43 9.80 -36.76
C LEU A 228 4.99 10.96 -37.66
N GLU A 229 3.81 11.53 -37.38
CA GLU A 229 3.17 12.61 -38.14
C GLU A 229 2.77 12.25 -39.58
N GLU A 230 2.94 10.98 -39.97
CA GLU A 230 2.51 10.51 -41.29
C GLU A 230 0.99 10.30 -41.33
N LEU A 231 0.38 10.68 -42.46
CA LEU A 231 -1.00 10.39 -42.76
C LEU A 231 -1.11 9.04 -43.46
N SER A 232 -2.03 8.22 -43.03
CA SER A 232 -2.33 6.97 -43.77
C SER A 232 -2.91 7.27 -45.15
N GLU A 233 -2.84 6.28 -46.04
CA GLU A 233 -3.81 6.22 -47.16
C GLU A 233 -5.21 5.95 -46.58
N ILE A 234 -6.23 6.10 -47.46
CA ILE A 234 -7.62 5.84 -47.07
C ILE A 234 -7.80 4.34 -46.80
N ILE A 235 -8.29 4.02 -45.61
CA ILE A 235 -8.54 2.63 -45.19
C ILE A 235 -10.06 2.41 -45.14
N LYS A 236 -10.52 1.45 -45.88
CA LYS A 236 -11.94 1.04 -45.91
C LYS A 236 -12.20 -0.02 -44.84
N THR A 237 -13.20 0.19 -44.03
CA THR A 237 -13.74 -0.79 -43.06
C THR A 237 -15.27 -0.89 -43.18
N ASP A 238 -15.87 -1.75 -42.37
CA ASP A 238 -17.35 -1.82 -42.28
C ASP A 238 -17.98 -0.55 -41.70
N PHE A 239 -17.20 0.30 -41.03
CA PHE A 239 -17.65 1.58 -40.44
C PHE A 239 -17.59 2.76 -41.42
N GLY A 240 -16.86 2.62 -42.51
CA GLY A 240 -16.62 3.70 -43.48
C GLY A 240 -15.15 3.80 -43.89
N PHE A 241 -14.73 5.02 -44.20
CA PHE A 241 -13.41 5.32 -44.72
C PHE A 241 -12.63 6.11 -43.68
N HIS A 242 -11.46 5.60 -43.32
CA HIS A 242 -10.59 6.15 -42.26
C HIS A 242 -9.37 6.83 -42.86
N ILE A 243 -9.01 7.97 -42.29
CA ILE A 243 -7.70 8.61 -42.46
C ILE A 243 -7.09 8.68 -41.06
N LEU A 244 -5.91 8.13 -40.93
CA LEU A 244 -5.21 7.95 -39.65
C LEU A 244 -3.94 8.81 -39.61
N LYS A 245 -3.58 9.20 -38.38
CA LYS A 245 -2.32 9.87 -38.08
C LYS A 245 -1.85 9.43 -36.72
N ILE A 246 -0.55 9.20 -36.59
CA ILE A 246 0.09 8.93 -35.30
C ILE A 246 1.02 10.07 -34.91
N THR A 247 0.99 10.45 -33.64
CA THR A 247 1.82 11.55 -33.10
C THR A 247 2.90 11.05 -32.16
N GLU A 248 2.72 9.86 -31.60
CA GLU A 248 3.69 9.26 -30.69
C GLU A 248 3.69 7.72 -30.82
N LYS A 249 4.87 7.12 -30.74
CA LYS A 249 5.08 5.67 -30.61
C LYS A 249 5.82 5.37 -29.31
N LYS A 250 5.30 4.47 -28.51
CA LYS A 250 6.00 3.87 -27.38
C LYS A 250 6.37 2.46 -27.78
N PRO A 251 7.65 2.13 -27.92
CA PRO A 251 8.06 0.78 -28.30
C PRO A 251 7.67 -0.22 -27.23
N GLU A 252 7.57 -1.46 -27.62
CA GLU A 252 7.47 -2.57 -26.67
C GLU A 252 8.70 -2.57 -25.77
N THR A 253 8.47 -2.62 -24.46
CA THR A 253 9.52 -2.68 -23.45
C THR A 253 9.24 -3.79 -22.45
N VAL A 254 10.28 -4.53 -22.10
CA VAL A 254 10.19 -5.52 -21.03
C VAL A 254 10.83 -4.90 -19.79
N LYS A 255 10.08 -4.79 -18.71
CA LYS A 255 10.64 -4.34 -17.43
C LYS A 255 11.76 -5.28 -17.02
N THR A 256 12.86 -4.72 -16.60
CA THR A 256 14.01 -5.52 -16.15
C THR A 256 13.70 -6.26 -14.86
N LEU A 257 14.42 -7.34 -14.58
CA LEU A 257 14.31 -8.08 -13.34
C LEU A 257 14.46 -7.19 -12.11
N GLU A 258 15.38 -6.22 -12.16
CA GLU A 258 15.64 -5.28 -11.06
C GLU A 258 14.43 -4.39 -10.76
N GLU A 259 13.73 -3.93 -11.82
CA GLU A 259 12.55 -3.08 -11.68
C GLU A 259 11.34 -3.81 -11.08
N VAL A 260 11.24 -5.13 -11.26
CA VAL A 260 10.08 -5.92 -10.81
C VAL A 260 10.40 -6.88 -9.67
N LYS A 261 11.66 -6.89 -9.18
CA LYS A 261 12.14 -7.83 -8.17
C LYS A 261 11.30 -7.81 -6.92
N GLU A 262 11.02 -6.62 -6.39
CA GLU A 262 10.25 -6.47 -5.16
C GLU A 262 8.79 -6.91 -5.33
N ASP A 263 8.17 -6.58 -6.46
CA ASP A 263 6.80 -7.02 -6.79
C ASP A 263 6.72 -8.56 -6.89
N ILE A 264 7.75 -9.18 -7.46
CA ILE A 264 7.84 -10.65 -7.54
C ILE A 264 7.99 -11.25 -6.14
N ILE A 265 8.85 -10.68 -5.28
CA ILE A 265 9.01 -11.13 -3.90
C ILE A 265 7.67 -11.06 -3.15
N GLN A 266 6.96 -9.95 -3.25
CA GLN A 266 5.66 -9.78 -2.61
C GLN A 266 4.60 -10.75 -3.16
N THR A 267 4.73 -11.16 -4.42
CA THR A 267 3.85 -12.15 -5.03
C THR A 267 4.13 -13.56 -4.53
N LEU A 268 5.40 -13.94 -4.41
CA LEU A 268 5.80 -15.31 -4.03
C LEU A 268 5.79 -15.57 -2.53
N LEU A 269 6.09 -14.55 -1.73
CA LEU A 269 6.29 -14.69 -0.28
C LEU A 269 5.07 -15.26 0.46
N PRO A 270 3.82 -14.83 0.20
CA PRO A 270 2.64 -15.36 0.88
C PRO A 270 2.42 -16.86 0.65
N ASP A 271 2.63 -17.34 -0.56
CA ASP A 271 2.47 -18.76 -0.89
C ASP A 271 3.54 -19.62 -0.20
N LYS A 272 4.78 -19.15 -0.16
CA LYS A 272 5.86 -19.82 0.57
C LYS A 272 5.61 -19.86 2.08
N GLN A 273 5.14 -18.76 2.64
CA GLN A 273 4.78 -18.71 4.07
C GLN A 273 3.61 -19.64 4.40
N LYS A 274 2.62 -19.71 3.52
CA LYS A 274 1.49 -20.63 3.66
C LYS A 274 1.96 -22.08 3.62
N GLU A 275 2.78 -22.46 2.65
CA GLU A 275 3.35 -23.81 2.54
C GLU A 275 4.16 -24.17 3.79
N ALA A 276 5.02 -23.26 4.24
CA ALA A 276 5.81 -23.45 5.46
C ALA A 276 4.92 -23.63 6.70
N PHE A 277 3.83 -22.89 6.80
CA PHE A 277 2.86 -23.03 7.89
C PHE A 277 2.13 -24.39 7.85
N GLU A 278 1.70 -24.83 6.68
CA GLU A 278 1.08 -26.14 6.48
C GLU A 278 2.05 -27.26 6.87
N ASN A 279 3.30 -27.18 6.44
CA ASN A 279 4.36 -28.13 6.79
C ASN A 279 4.64 -28.16 8.31
N LEU A 280 4.69 -26.98 8.96
CA LEU A 280 4.84 -26.89 10.41
C LEU A 280 3.68 -27.59 11.13
N LEU A 281 2.43 -27.38 10.68
CA LEU A 281 1.27 -28.03 11.26
C LEU A 281 1.29 -29.56 11.07
N GLU A 282 1.67 -30.03 9.90
CA GLU A 282 1.83 -31.48 9.63
C GLU A 282 2.90 -32.11 10.52
N GLU A 283 4.05 -31.45 10.67
CA GLU A 283 5.11 -31.87 11.55
C GLU A 283 4.64 -31.97 13.00
N LEU A 284 3.95 -30.93 13.50
CA LEU A 284 3.40 -30.92 14.88
C LEU A 284 2.35 -32.02 15.08
N LYS A 285 1.46 -32.21 14.10
CA LYS A 285 0.44 -33.30 14.14
C LYS A 285 1.09 -34.68 14.13
N SER A 286 2.15 -34.87 13.35
CA SER A 286 2.86 -36.16 13.24
C SER A 286 3.57 -36.56 14.55
N LYS A 287 3.95 -35.56 15.35
CA LYS A 287 4.61 -35.75 16.67
C LYS A 287 3.62 -35.88 17.82
N SER A 288 2.33 -35.68 17.56
CA SER A 288 1.28 -35.69 18.58
C SER A 288 0.40 -36.93 18.44
N GLU A 289 -0.03 -37.51 19.56
CA GLU A 289 -1.05 -38.52 19.59
C GLU A 289 -2.42 -37.80 19.57
N ILE A 290 -3.13 -37.88 18.44
CA ILE A 290 -4.39 -37.16 18.22
C ILE A 290 -5.54 -38.19 18.20
N GLU A 291 -6.41 -38.13 19.19
CA GLU A 291 -7.66 -38.88 19.21
C GLU A 291 -8.83 -37.92 18.96
N ILE A 292 -9.67 -38.24 17.98
CA ILE A 292 -10.86 -37.43 17.66
C ILE A 292 -12.12 -38.25 18.00
N ASN A 293 -12.95 -37.69 18.86
CA ASN A 293 -14.29 -38.26 19.15
C ASN A 293 -15.30 -37.68 18.12
N GLU A 294 -15.43 -38.37 16.98
CA GLU A 294 -16.34 -37.96 15.91
C GLU A 294 -17.82 -38.00 16.31
N GLU A 295 -18.20 -38.88 17.29
CA GLU A 295 -19.57 -38.98 17.77
C GLU A 295 -20.02 -37.71 18.52
N ALA A 296 -19.08 -37.02 19.17
CA ALA A 296 -19.38 -35.79 19.90
C ALA A 296 -19.45 -34.54 19.00
N LEU A 297 -19.12 -34.66 17.69
CA LEU A 297 -19.18 -33.58 16.71
C LEU A 297 -20.54 -33.52 15.98
N GLN A 298 -21.43 -34.48 16.17
CA GLN A 298 -22.77 -34.53 15.60
C GLN A 298 -23.78 -33.90 16.56
#